data_e8048a15a1d81feecad61e649e71b3ec
#
_entry.id   e8048a15a1d81feecad61e649e71b3ec
#
_cell.length_a   1.000
_cell.length_b   1.000
_cell.length_c   1.000
_cell.angle_alpha   90.00
_cell.angle_beta   90.00
_cell.angle_gamma   90.00
#
_symmetry.space_group_name_H-M   'P 1'
#
loop_
_entity.id
_entity.type
_entity.pdbx_description
1 polymer ?
#
loop_
_entity_poly.entity_id
_entity_poly.type
_entity_poly.pdbx_seq_one_letter_code
_entity_poly.pdbx_strand_id
1 'polypeptide(L)'
;GGGKVRQLKAGALYRLARSLLAAGETERATARAQRCIDVCERNAAAPFERFFAYAALAIAQRAAGDRNGFLVSREHAFELHRQIPAEDRSWCEADLSLLAD
;
A
#
# COMPACT_ATOMS: atom_id res chain seq x y z
N GLY A 1 7.29 20.80 -9.56
CA GLY A 1 6.04 20.68 -10.19
C GLY A 1 5.05 19.79 -9.45
N GLY A 2 3.87 19.67 -10.04
CA GLY A 2 2.78 18.92 -9.42
C GLY A 2 3.07 17.45 -9.18
N GLY A 3 3.87 16.81 -10.04
CA GLY A 3 4.20 15.40 -9.89
C GLY A 3 4.99 15.12 -8.63
N LYS A 4 5.94 15.98 -8.29
CA LYS A 4 6.73 15.84 -7.06
C LYS A 4 5.87 15.96 -5.81
N VAL A 5 4.97 16.94 -5.79
CA VAL A 5 4.07 17.15 -4.67
C VAL A 5 3.15 15.95 -4.50
N ARG A 6 2.65 15.38 -5.61
CA ARG A 6 1.76 14.22 -5.58
C ARG A 6 2.47 12.98 -5.02
N GLN A 7 3.73 12.75 -5.41
CA GLN A 7 4.51 11.62 -4.90
C GLN A 7 4.74 11.74 -3.40
N LEU A 8 5.10 12.95 -2.94
CA LEU A 8 5.28 13.19 -1.51
C LEU A 8 3.99 12.93 -0.74
N LYS A 9 2.84 13.32 -1.31
CA LYS A 9 1.55 13.10 -0.69
C LYS A 9 1.25 11.61 -0.55
N ALA A 10 1.48 10.83 -1.59
CA ALA A 10 1.25 9.38 -1.54
C ALA A 10 2.18 8.72 -0.53
N GLY A 11 3.46 9.07 -0.53
CA GLY A 11 4.43 8.55 0.43
C GLY A 11 4.09 8.90 1.86
N ALA A 12 3.61 10.12 2.09
CA ALA A 12 3.17 10.55 3.42
C ALA A 12 1.95 9.75 3.87
N LEU A 13 1.00 9.49 2.99
CA LEU A 13 -0.18 8.69 3.31
C LEU A 13 0.19 7.24 3.64
N TYR A 14 1.12 6.67 2.89
CA TYR A 14 1.62 5.32 3.16
C TYR A 14 2.25 5.26 4.56
N ARG A 15 3.15 6.20 4.88
CA ARG A 15 3.81 6.22 6.18
C ARG A 15 2.81 6.43 7.31
N LEU A 16 1.82 7.30 7.11
CA LEU A 16 0.79 7.52 8.11
C LEU A 16 -0.04 6.26 8.33
N ALA A 17 -0.42 5.57 7.26
CA ALA A 17 -1.16 4.31 7.38
C ALA A 17 -0.37 3.29 8.20
N ARG A 18 0.93 3.15 7.93
CA ARG A 18 1.78 2.22 8.66
C ARG A 18 1.93 2.62 10.13
N SER A 19 2.04 3.90 10.42
CA SER A 19 2.12 4.40 11.80
C SER A 19 0.83 4.14 12.56
N LEU A 20 -0.31 4.39 11.93
CA LEU A 20 -1.62 4.14 12.55
C LEU A 20 -1.80 2.64 12.81
N LEU A 21 -1.35 1.80 11.89
CA LEU A 21 -1.42 0.36 12.07
C LEU A 21 -0.57 -0.10 13.25
N ALA A 22 0.63 0.44 13.38
CA ALA A 22 1.52 0.13 14.50
C ALA A 22 0.92 0.56 15.84
N ALA A 23 0.10 1.62 15.84
CA ALA A 23 -0.61 2.10 17.02
C ALA A 23 -1.90 1.34 17.30
N GLY A 24 -2.26 0.37 16.48
CA GLY A 24 -3.47 -0.41 16.65
C GLY A 24 -4.74 0.26 16.13
N GLU A 25 -4.61 1.39 15.42
CA GLU A 25 -5.75 2.13 14.89
C GLU A 25 -6.08 1.65 13.48
N THR A 26 -6.65 0.45 13.40
CA THR A 26 -6.82 -0.26 12.14
C THR A 26 -7.82 0.42 11.18
N GLU A 27 -8.90 1.00 11.70
CA GLU A 27 -9.87 1.69 10.84
C GLU A 27 -9.27 2.94 10.21
N ARG A 28 -8.54 3.72 11.00
CA ARG A 28 -7.86 4.91 10.49
C ARG A 28 -6.76 4.55 9.52
N ALA A 29 -6.01 3.47 9.79
CA ALA A 29 -4.98 2.98 8.91
C ALA A 29 -5.57 2.56 7.56
N THR A 30 -6.71 1.87 7.57
CA THR A 30 -7.41 1.45 6.37
C THR A 30 -7.83 2.66 5.53
N ALA A 31 -8.39 3.67 6.18
CA ALA A 31 -8.82 4.89 5.48
C ALA A 31 -7.64 5.61 4.81
N ARG A 32 -6.50 5.70 5.50
CA ARG A 32 -5.31 6.35 4.94
C ARG A 32 -4.69 5.55 3.81
N ALA A 33 -4.68 4.22 3.91
CA ALA A 33 -4.20 3.36 2.85
C ALA A 33 -5.09 3.48 1.60
N GLN A 34 -6.41 3.53 1.78
CA GLN A 34 -7.34 3.74 0.67
C GLN A 34 -7.08 5.09 0.01
N ARG A 35 -6.85 6.12 0.80
CA ARG A 35 -6.52 7.45 0.27
C ARG A 35 -5.22 7.42 -0.52
N CYS A 36 -4.24 6.66 -0.05
CA CYS A 36 -2.97 6.49 -0.76
C CYS A 36 -3.19 5.88 -2.14
N ILE A 37 -4.03 4.86 -2.22
CA ILE A 37 -4.40 4.23 -3.48
C ILE A 37 -5.06 5.25 -4.42
N ASP A 38 -6.02 6.01 -3.90
CA ASP A 38 -6.73 7.01 -4.69
C ASP A 38 -5.78 8.05 -5.29
N VAL A 39 -4.81 8.50 -4.50
CA VAL A 39 -3.80 9.45 -4.97
C VAL A 39 -2.93 8.83 -6.05
N CYS A 40 -2.49 7.59 -5.86
CA CYS A 40 -1.69 6.88 -6.84
C CYS A 40 -2.43 6.68 -8.16
N GLU A 41 -3.72 6.28 -8.09
CA GLU A 41 -4.53 6.04 -9.28
C GLU A 41 -4.75 7.33 -10.06
N ARG A 42 -5.05 8.43 -9.37
CA ARG A 42 -5.27 9.72 -10.04
C ARG A 42 -4.02 10.26 -10.71
N ASN A 43 -2.85 9.89 -10.23
CA ASN A 43 -1.58 10.40 -10.73
C ASN A 43 -0.85 9.41 -11.63
N ALA A 44 -1.49 8.30 -11.99
CA ALA A 44 -0.89 7.24 -12.81
C ALA A 44 0.48 6.83 -12.25
N ALA A 45 0.55 6.61 -10.95
CA ALA A 45 1.78 6.26 -10.26
C ALA A 45 2.35 4.94 -10.81
N ALA A 46 3.66 4.79 -10.72
CA ALA A 46 4.35 3.58 -11.18
C ALA A 46 3.91 2.36 -10.35
N PRO A 47 4.03 1.14 -10.91
CA PRO A 47 3.69 -0.08 -10.18
C PRO A 47 4.36 -0.18 -8.81
N PHE A 48 5.59 0.28 -8.68
CA PHE A 48 6.32 0.29 -7.42
C PHE A 48 5.55 1.04 -6.31
N GLU A 49 5.08 2.24 -6.62
CA GLU A 49 4.34 3.05 -5.66
C GLU A 49 2.96 2.47 -5.36
N ARG A 50 2.28 2.00 -6.39
CA ARG A 50 0.96 1.41 -6.26
C ARG A 50 1.01 0.11 -5.44
N PHE A 51 2.07 -0.67 -5.59
CA PHE A 51 2.27 -1.88 -4.79
C PHE A 51 2.23 -1.55 -3.30
N PHE A 52 2.99 -0.57 -2.86
CA PHE A 52 3.04 -0.22 -1.44
C PHE A 52 1.69 0.25 -0.92
N ALA A 53 0.94 0.99 -1.72
CA ALA A 53 -0.40 1.45 -1.32
C ALA A 53 -1.35 0.27 -1.10
N TYR A 54 -1.38 -0.70 -2.02
CA TYR A 54 -2.22 -1.88 -1.87
C TYR A 54 -1.74 -2.80 -0.75
N ALA A 55 -0.42 -2.91 -0.57
CA ALA A 55 0.13 -3.70 0.53
C ALA A 55 -0.30 -3.12 1.88
N ALA A 56 -0.22 -1.80 2.04
CA ALA A 56 -0.66 -1.14 3.26
C ALA A 56 -2.15 -1.39 3.52
N LEU A 57 -2.98 -1.31 2.49
CA LEU A 57 -4.41 -1.57 2.62
C LEU A 57 -4.66 -3.02 3.05
N ALA A 58 -3.99 -3.97 2.42
CA ALA A 58 -4.16 -5.38 2.76
C ALA A 58 -3.78 -5.65 4.22
N ILE A 59 -2.64 -5.13 4.67
CA ILE A 59 -2.18 -5.33 6.04
C ILE A 59 -3.17 -4.74 7.04
N ALA A 60 -3.69 -3.54 6.75
CA ALA A 60 -4.66 -2.89 7.62
C ALA A 60 -5.98 -3.66 7.67
N GLN A 61 -6.45 -4.16 6.54
CA GLN A 61 -7.67 -4.95 6.47
C GLN A 61 -7.56 -6.24 7.26
N ARG A 62 -6.43 -6.95 7.13
CA ARG A 62 -6.20 -8.17 7.91
C ARG A 62 -6.20 -7.88 9.41
N ALA A 63 -5.54 -6.81 9.83
CA ALA A 63 -5.51 -6.41 11.22
C ALA A 63 -6.90 -6.05 11.76
N ALA A 64 -7.77 -5.53 10.89
CA ALA A 64 -9.15 -5.19 11.25
C ALA A 64 -10.10 -6.39 11.18
N GLY A 65 -9.62 -7.57 10.80
CA GLY A 65 -10.45 -8.75 10.68
C GLY A 65 -11.21 -8.87 9.37
N ASP A 66 -10.90 -8.03 8.39
CA ASP A 66 -11.53 -8.05 7.07
C ASP A 66 -10.76 -9.00 6.15
N ARG A 67 -11.06 -10.28 6.27
CA ARG A 67 -10.37 -11.33 5.52
C ARG A 67 -10.57 -11.19 4.01
N ASN A 68 -11.80 -10.93 3.60
CA ASN A 68 -12.10 -10.78 2.17
C ASN A 68 -11.37 -9.58 1.56
N GLY A 69 -11.40 -8.45 2.25
CA GLY A 69 -10.68 -7.26 1.80
C GLY A 69 -9.18 -7.50 1.71
N PHE A 70 -8.61 -8.18 2.71
CA PHE A 70 -7.20 -8.55 2.70
C PHE A 70 -6.84 -9.37 1.46
N LEU A 71 -7.62 -10.39 1.14
CA LEU A 71 -7.33 -11.28 0.01
C LEU A 71 -7.38 -10.51 -1.32
N VAL A 72 -8.37 -9.64 -1.48
CA VAL A 72 -8.49 -8.83 -2.71
C VAL A 72 -7.33 -7.85 -2.84
N SER A 73 -7.03 -7.13 -1.78
CA SER A 73 -5.94 -6.15 -1.79
C SER A 73 -4.58 -6.81 -1.98
N ARG A 74 -4.37 -7.96 -1.36
CA ARG A 74 -3.14 -8.74 -1.53
C ARG A 74 -2.95 -9.15 -2.98
N GLU A 75 -4.02 -9.60 -3.65
CA GLU A 75 -3.94 -9.98 -5.05
C GLU A 75 -3.55 -8.81 -5.94
N HIS A 76 -4.10 -7.63 -5.68
CA HIS A 76 -3.68 -6.41 -6.37
C HIS A 76 -2.19 -6.13 -6.17
N ALA A 77 -1.72 -6.26 -4.93
CA ALA A 77 -0.31 -6.03 -4.62
C ALA A 77 0.59 -7.02 -5.36
N PHE A 78 0.22 -8.29 -5.38
CA PHE A 78 0.99 -9.31 -6.09
C PHE A 78 1.04 -9.04 -7.59
N GLU A 79 -0.09 -8.63 -8.18
CA GLU A 79 -0.13 -8.29 -9.60
C GLU A 79 0.79 -7.11 -9.94
N LEU A 80 0.76 -6.09 -9.09
CA LEU A 80 1.64 -4.94 -9.27
C LEU A 80 3.11 -5.31 -9.07
N HIS A 81 3.40 -6.19 -8.12
CA HIS A 81 4.75 -6.67 -7.88
C HIS A 81 5.36 -7.32 -9.14
N ARG A 82 4.54 -8.06 -9.88
CA ARG A 82 5.00 -8.68 -11.14
C ARG A 82 5.42 -7.66 -12.19
N GLN A 83 4.90 -6.43 -12.10
CA GLN A 83 5.21 -5.34 -13.04
C GLN A 83 6.41 -4.51 -12.61
N ILE A 84 6.94 -4.73 -11.41
CA ILE A 84 8.08 -3.97 -10.90
C ILE A 84 9.37 -4.53 -11.50
N PRO A 85 10.28 -3.67 -12.01
CA PRO A 85 11.59 -4.14 -12.50
C PRO A 85 12.34 -4.94 -11.43
N ALA A 86 13.05 -5.98 -11.87
CA ALA A 86 13.72 -6.89 -10.96
C ALA A 86 14.66 -6.19 -9.98
N GLU A 87 15.36 -5.15 -10.43
CA GLU A 87 16.29 -4.40 -9.58
C GLU A 87 15.63 -3.64 -8.45
N ASP A 88 14.30 -3.40 -8.55
CA ASP A 88 13.57 -2.67 -7.53
C ASP A 88 12.78 -3.58 -6.59
N ARG A 89 12.71 -4.88 -6.89
CA ARG A 89 11.89 -5.80 -6.10
C ARG A 89 12.41 -6.03 -4.69
N SER A 90 13.70 -5.85 -4.47
CA SER A 90 14.28 -6.03 -3.13
C SER A 90 13.67 -5.07 -2.11
N TRP A 91 13.23 -3.90 -2.55
CA TRP A 91 12.59 -2.92 -1.67
C TRP A 91 11.21 -3.39 -1.17
N CYS A 92 10.63 -4.39 -1.83
CA CYS A 92 9.28 -4.89 -1.53
C CYS A 92 9.30 -6.08 -0.58
N GLU A 93 10.46 -6.65 -0.27
CA GLU A 93 10.54 -7.93 0.48
C GLU A 93 9.88 -7.88 1.85
N ALA A 94 10.10 -6.81 2.60
CA ALA A 94 9.50 -6.68 3.93
C ALA A 94 7.97 -6.67 3.85
N ASP A 95 7.42 -5.89 2.93
CA ASP A 95 5.97 -5.81 2.75
C ASP A 95 5.41 -7.12 2.22
N LEU A 96 6.12 -7.79 1.29
CA LEU A 96 5.70 -9.11 0.81
C LEU A 96 5.61 -10.12 1.96
N SER A 97 6.57 -10.10 2.88
CA SER A 97 6.55 -10.99 4.04
C SER A 97 5.31 -10.75 4.91
N LEU A 98 4.90 -9.49 5.03
CA LEU A 98 3.71 -9.13 5.81
C LEU A 98 2.41 -9.54 5.10
N LEU A 99 2.44 -9.80 3.80
CA LEU A 99 1.29 -10.26 3.03
C LEU A 99 1.13 -11.77 3.04
N ALA A 100 2.09 -12.49 3.55
CA ALA A 100 2.01 -13.95 3.64
C ALA A 100 0.92 -14.37 4.63
N ASP A 101 0.30 -15.51 4.36
CA ASP A 101 -0.75 -16.06 5.23
C ASP A 101 -0.18 -16.77 6.45
#